data_abbfe1c5169d1fa316a7a896e1c500c7
#
_entry.id   abbfe1c5169d1fa316a7a896e1c500c7
#
_cell.length_a   1.000
_cell.length_b   1.000
_cell.length_c   1.000
_cell.angle_alpha   90.00
_cell.angle_beta   90.00
_cell.angle_gamma   90.00
#
_symmetry.space_group_name_H-M   'P 1'
#
loop_
_entity.id
_entity.type
_entity.pdbx_description
1 polymer ?
#
loop_
_entity_poly.entity_id
_entity_poly.type
_entity_poly.pdbx_seq_one_letter_code
_entity_poly.pdbx_strand_id
1 'polypeptide(L)' 'MLENTGVYVCTICGFVYIGNDLPEVCPVCKVPNRKFEKIGG' A
#
# COMPACT_ATOMS: atom_id res chain seq x y z
N MET A 1 -9.63 5.49 12.65
CA MET A 1 -9.52 4.78 11.37
C MET A 1 -10.55 3.69 11.30
N LEU A 2 -11.21 3.53 10.17
CA LEU A 2 -12.25 2.52 10.01
C LEU A 2 -11.62 1.14 9.92
N GLU A 3 -12.36 0.14 10.39
CA GLU A 3 -11.81 -1.22 10.44
C GLU A 3 -11.59 -1.80 9.07
N ASN A 4 -12.25 -1.29 8.03
CA ASN A 4 -12.07 -1.80 6.68
C ASN A 4 -10.98 -1.06 5.92
N THR A 5 -10.25 -0.20 6.59
CA THR A 5 -9.23 0.62 5.95
C THR A 5 -7.87 0.15 6.43
N GLY A 6 -6.98 -0.11 5.49
CA GLY A 6 -5.62 -0.49 5.81
C GLY A 6 -4.64 0.58 5.36
N VAL A 7 -3.50 0.60 5.99
CA VAL A 7 -2.42 1.52 5.63
C VAL A 7 -1.26 0.67 5.12
N TYR A 8 -0.85 0.93 3.89
CA TYR A 8 0.20 0.18 3.24
C TYR A 8 1.32 1.13 2.83
N VAL A 9 2.53 0.64 2.86
CA VAL A 9 3.67 1.43 2.41
C VAL A 9 4.48 0.59 1.42
N CYS A 10 4.84 1.23 0.31
CA CYS A 10 5.71 0.60 -0.67
C CYS A 10 7.12 0.59 -0.10
N THR A 11 7.70 -0.60 0.01
CA THR A 11 9.01 -0.74 0.63
C THR A 11 10.13 -0.34 -0.33
N ILE A 12 9.79 -0.03 -1.57
CA ILE A 12 10.78 0.34 -2.58
C ILE A 12 10.92 1.85 -2.67
N CYS A 13 9.81 2.57 -2.84
CA CYS A 13 9.86 4.01 -3.00
C CYS A 13 9.28 4.78 -1.82
N GLY A 14 8.68 4.08 -0.85
CA GLY A 14 8.14 4.72 0.33
C GLY A 14 6.76 5.33 0.13
N PHE A 15 6.08 4.94 -0.94
CA PHE A 15 4.74 5.45 -1.20
C PHE A 15 3.75 4.89 -0.18
N VAL A 16 2.96 5.77 0.43
CA VAL A 16 1.98 5.36 1.43
C VAL A 16 0.61 5.33 0.77
N TYR A 17 -0.08 4.21 0.92
CA TYR A 17 -1.41 4.02 0.37
C TYR A 17 -2.38 3.69 1.50
N ILE A 18 -3.49 4.42 1.55
CA ILE A 18 -4.49 4.22 2.58
C ILE A 18 -5.77 3.76 1.89
N GLY A 19 -6.26 2.60 2.31
CA GLY A 19 -7.46 2.03 1.72
C GLY A 19 -7.43 0.53 1.84
N ASN A 20 -8.51 -0.11 1.37
CA ASN A 20 -8.59 -1.57 1.44
C ASN A 20 -8.55 -2.20 0.04
N ASP A 21 -8.20 -1.43 -0.97
CA ASP A 21 -8.20 -1.89 -2.35
C ASP A 21 -6.86 -1.54 -2.99
N LEU A 22 -5.87 -2.35 -2.66
CA LEU A 22 -4.50 -2.10 -3.08
C LEU A 22 -4.39 -2.23 -4.61
N PRO A 23 -3.67 -1.31 -5.27
CA PRO A 23 -3.48 -1.41 -6.72
C PRO A 23 -2.60 -2.61 -7.06
N GLU A 24 -2.65 -3.02 -8.32
CA GLU A 24 -1.84 -4.15 -8.75
C GLU A 24 -0.36 -3.84 -8.70
N VAL A 25 0.00 -2.60 -8.97
CA VAL A 25 1.39 -2.17 -8.93
C VAL A 25 1.45 -0.82 -8.26
N CYS A 26 2.62 -0.48 -7.72
CA CYS A 26 2.83 0.83 -7.15
C CYS A 26 2.73 1.88 -8.26
N PRO A 27 1.87 2.90 -8.09
CA PRO A 27 1.73 3.93 -9.13
C PRO A 27 2.95 4.85 -9.24
N VAL A 28 3.88 4.73 -8.33
CA VAL A 28 5.07 5.60 -8.32
C VAL A 28 6.26 4.88 -8.91
N CYS A 29 6.61 3.71 -8.40
CA CYS A 29 7.80 2.99 -8.85
C CYS A 29 7.48 1.75 -9.66
N LYS A 30 6.19 1.42 -9.83
CA LYS A 30 5.74 0.36 -10.73
C LYS A 30 6.17 -1.04 -10.30
N VAL A 31 6.49 -1.23 -9.03
CA VAL A 31 6.77 -2.58 -8.54
C VAL A 31 5.46 -3.27 -8.20
N PRO A 32 5.43 -4.60 -8.18
CA PRO A 32 4.21 -5.33 -7.85
C PRO A 32 3.75 -5.01 -6.43
N ASN A 33 2.45 -5.11 -6.20
CA ASN A 33 1.87 -4.72 -4.92
C ASN A 33 2.32 -5.62 -3.77
N ARG A 34 2.93 -6.75 -4.05
CA ARG A 34 3.48 -7.61 -3.00
C ARG A 34 4.63 -6.93 -2.26
N LYS A 35 5.17 -5.85 -2.83
CA LYS A 35 6.21 -5.07 -2.18
C LYS A 35 5.65 -4.11 -1.14
N PHE A 36 4.34 -3.95 -1.10
CA PHE A 36 3.71 -3.14 -0.08
C PHE A 36 3.69 -3.89 1.24
N GLU A 37 3.82 -3.14 2.32
CA GLU A 37 3.74 -3.70 3.66
C GLU A 37 2.58 -3.03 4.39
N LYS A 38 1.71 -3.85 5.00
CA LYS A 38 0.59 -3.33 5.76
C LYS A 38 1.09 -2.92 7.14
N ILE A 39 0.94 -1.64 7.46
CA ILE A 39 1.43 -1.11 8.73
C ILE A 39 0.31 -0.65 9.64
N GLY A 40 -0.94 -0.69 9.19
CA GLY A 40 -2.06 -0.32 10.03
C GLY A 40 -3.36 -0.78 9.41
N GLY A 41 -4.39 -0.70 10.22
CA GLY A 41 -5.73 -1.07 9.80
C GLY A 41 -6.13 -2.50 10.13
#